data_826e3f93e3bf0998f7e895d2dfbfc771
#
_entry.id   826e3f93e3bf0998f7e895d2dfbfc771
#
_cell.length_a   1.000
_cell.length_b   1.000
_cell.length_c   1.000
_cell.angle_alpha   90.00
_cell.angle_beta   90.00
_cell.angle_gamma   90.00
#
_symmetry.space_group_name_H-M   'P 1'
#
loop_
_entity.id
_entity.type
_entity.pdbx_description
1 polymer ?
#
loop_
_entity_poly.entity_id
_entity_poly.type
_entity_poly.pdbx_seq_one_letter_code
_entity_poly.pdbx_strand_id
1 'polypeptide(L)'
;MTRILICYYSKSGTTENMAEKIAEGVENSDRDVVLDLMKVEDADVDDMTNYDGIILGSPTYYGLPAAPIKEYIDKSIKHHGKLDGMVGGVFSSSANPAGGNETTLMALIESLLIHGMIVKGMPKGDHYGPVVIGDPDERELKQCRFYGEWMAKFIDDISEMDIEE
;
A
#
# COMPACT_ATOMS: atom_id res chain seq x y z
N MET A 1 -16.95 10.96 -0.52
CA MET A 1 -15.51 11.36 -0.41
C MET A 1 -14.75 10.15 0.05
N THR A 2 -13.96 9.60 -0.84
CA THR A 2 -13.19 8.36 -0.66
C THR A 2 -12.00 8.57 0.28
N ARG A 3 -11.78 7.70 1.24
CA ARG A 3 -10.69 7.79 2.22
C ARG A 3 -9.63 6.73 1.95
N ILE A 4 -8.37 7.16 1.85
CA ILE A 4 -7.22 6.31 1.53
C ILE A 4 -6.19 6.41 2.65
N LEU A 5 -5.72 5.26 3.14
CA LEU A 5 -4.59 5.17 4.05
C LEU A 5 -3.36 4.67 3.30
N ILE A 6 -2.25 5.40 3.40
CA ILE A 6 -0.91 4.89 3.09
C ILE A 6 -0.19 4.68 4.42
N CYS A 7 0.02 3.41 4.78
CA CYS A 7 0.67 3.02 6.03
C CYS A 7 1.98 2.31 5.72
N TYR A 8 3.09 2.78 6.30
CA TYR A 8 4.42 2.26 5.98
C TYR A 8 5.35 2.23 7.19
N TYR A 9 6.38 1.39 7.08
CA TYR A 9 7.54 1.42 7.93
C TYR A 9 8.77 1.84 7.11
N SER A 10 9.62 2.68 7.69
CA SER A 10 10.89 3.09 7.06
C SER A 10 11.97 3.28 8.11
N LYS A 11 13.12 2.63 7.92
CA LYS A 11 14.27 2.78 8.79
C LYS A 11 15.26 3.82 8.28
N SER A 12 15.58 3.77 6.99
CA SER A 12 16.62 4.62 6.36
C SER A 12 16.07 5.75 5.50
N GLY A 13 14.74 5.81 5.30
CA GLY A 13 14.07 6.85 4.53
C GLY A 13 13.67 6.46 3.11
N THR A 14 14.13 5.33 2.58
CA THR A 14 13.77 4.91 1.20
C THR A 14 12.29 4.59 1.06
N THR A 15 11.75 3.75 1.95
CA THR A 15 10.31 3.43 1.94
C THR A 15 9.46 4.67 2.22
N GLU A 16 9.91 5.57 3.09
CA GLU A 16 9.26 6.86 3.34
C GLU A 16 9.18 7.72 2.09
N ASN A 17 10.30 7.86 1.35
CA ASN A 17 10.32 8.59 0.09
C ASN A 17 9.35 7.98 -0.94
N MET A 18 9.27 6.65 -1.03
CA MET A 18 8.27 5.98 -1.87
C MET A 18 6.84 6.35 -1.44
N ALA A 19 6.55 6.28 -0.15
CA ALA A 19 5.23 6.61 0.41
C ALA A 19 4.82 8.04 0.08
N GLU A 20 5.74 9.00 0.22
CA GLU A 20 5.53 10.41 -0.15
C GLU A 20 5.23 10.57 -1.65
N LYS A 21 5.94 9.84 -2.52
CA LYS A 21 5.71 9.90 -3.97
C LYS A 21 4.39 9.23 -4.39
N ILE A 22 3.99 8.18 -3.70
CA ILE A 22 2.66 7.58 -3.88
C ILE A 22 1.59 8.58 -3.43
N ALA A 23 1.78 9.24 -2.29
CA ALA A 23 0.89 10.28 -1.79
C ALA A 23 0.74 11.45 -2.78
N GLU A 24 1.85 11.96 -3.34
CA GLU A 24 1.83 12.96 -4.42
C GLU A 24 0.95 12.50 -5.60
N GLY A 25 1.03 11.23 -5.97
CA GLY A 25 0.20 10.64 -7.02
C GLY A 25 -1.28 10.62 -6.67
N VAL A 26 -1.62 10.25 -5.44
CA VAL A 26 -3.01 10.27 -4.93
C VAL A 26 -3.57 11.70 -4.97
N GLU A 27 -2.81 12.67 -4.46
CA GLU A 27 -3.21 14.09 -4.42
C GLU A 27 -3.37 14.71 -5.82
N ASN A 28 -2.60 14.24 -6.80
CA ASN A 28 -2.69 14.68 -8.19
C ASN A 28 -3.74 13.92 -9.02
N SER A 29 -4.45 12.98 -8.43
CA SER A 29 -5.57 12.31 -9.10
C SER A 29 -6.73 13.28 -9.28
N ASP A 30 -7.53 13.08 -10.34
CA ASP A 30 -8.73 13.89 -10.59
C ASP A 30 -9.92 13.46 -9.69
N ARG A 31 -9.64 12.91 -8.49
CA ARG A 31 -10.64 12.35 -7.58
C ARG A 31 -10.75 13.14 -6.29
N ASP A 32 -11.97 13.18 -5.74
CA ASP A 32 -12.24 13.80 -4.43
C ASP A 32 -11.94 12.80 -3.32
N VAL A 33 -10.66 12.76 -2.91
CA VAL A 33 -10.15 11.80 -1.93
C VAL A 33 -9.56 12.50 -0.71
N VAL A 34 -9.69 11.87 0.43
CA VAL A 34 -8.97 12.23 1.67
C VAL A 34 -7.86 11.21 1.88
N LEU A 35 -6.64 11.68 1.98
CA LEU A 35 -5.45 10.86 2.15
C LEU A 35 -4.87 11.01 3.55
N ASP A 36 -4.69 9.90 4.25
CA ASP A 36 -3.87 9.80 5.44
C ASP A 36 -2.57 9.06 5.11
N LEU A 37 -1.43 9.74 5.26
CA LEU A 37 -0.09 9.20 5.10
C LEU A 37 0.53 9.02 6.48
N MET A 38 0.76 7.76 6.90
CA MET A 38 1.18 7.46 8.26
C MET A 38 2.33 6.47 8.34
N LYS A 39 3.27 6.73 9.24
CA LYS A 39 4.18 5.68 9.73
C LYS A 39 3.36 4.65 10.52
N VAL A 40 3.72 3.38 10.41
CA VAL A 40 2.99 2.31 11.10
C VAL A 40 2.99 2.49 12.62
N GLU A 41 4.00 3.13 13.16
CA GLU A 41 4.11 3.44 14.59
C GLU A 41 3.03 4.43 15.07
N ASP A 42 2.50 5.26 14.15
CA ASP A 42 1.48 6.27 14.43
C ASP A 42 0.08 5.83 13.99
N ALA A 43 -0.02 4.72 13.24
CA ALA A 43 -1.27 4.21 12.71
C ALA A 43 -2.02 3.36 13.73
N ASP A 44 -3.27 3.72 14.02
CA ASP A 44 -4.14 2.88 14.85
C ASP A 44 -4.83 1.82 13.96
N VAL A 45 -4.67 0.56 14.33
CA VAL A 45 -5.34 -0.54 13.63
C VAL A 45 -6.88 -0.44 13.73
N ASP A 46 -7.40 0.24 14.75
CA ASP A 46 -8.85 0.43 14.91
C ASP A 46 -9.44 1.35 13.85
N ASP A 47 -8.64 2.20 13.24
CA ASP A 47 -9.07 3.09 12.17
C ASP A 47 -9.12 2.41 10.79
N MET A 48 -8.63 1.17 10.63
CA MET A 48 -8.60 0.47 9.34
C MET A 48 -9.98 0.43 8.66
N THR A 49 -11.04 0.26 9.43
CA THR A 49 -12.41 0.18 8.90
C THR A 49 -13.01 1.52 8.48
N ASN A 50 -12.29 2.62 8.69
CA ASN A 50 -12.73 3.97 8.32
C ASN A 50 -12.25 4.38 6.91
N TYR A 51 -11.52 3.50 6.22
CA TYR A 51 -10.97 3.74 4.89
C TYR A 51 -11.69 2.93 3.83
N ASP A 52 -11.64 3.40 2.59
CA ASP A 52 -12.11 2.71 1.39
C ASP A 52 -10.97 1.97 0.69
N GLY A 53 -9.73 2.35 0.99
CA GLY A 53 -8.53 1.69 0.49
C GLY A 53 -7.34 1.84 1.41
N ILE A 54 -6.50 0.80 1.46
CA ILE A 54 -5.28 0.76 2.29
C ILE A 54 -4.09 0.35 1.41
N ILE A 55 -3.02 1.12 1.46
CA ILE A 55 -1.76 0.83 0.78
C ILE A 55 -0.68 0.61 1.85
N LEU A 56 -0.11 -0.60 1.88
CA LEU A 56 0.93 -0.97 2.85
C LEU A 56 2.32 -0.93 2.22
N GLY A 57 3.26 -0.27 2.89
CA GLY A 57 4.64 -0.17 2.48
C GLY A 57 5.63 -0.72 3.50
N SER A 58 6.60 -1.50 3.03
CA SER A 58 7.64 -2.06 3.88
C SER A 58 8.97 -2.20 3.15
N PRO A 59 10.10 -1.94 3.84
CA PRO A 59 11.38 -2.44 3.35
C PRO A 59 11.37 -3.97 3.37
N THR A 60 12.30 -4.55 2.61
CA THR A 60 12.51 -5.98 2.54
C THR A 60 13.56 -6.42 3.58
N TYR A 61 13.15 -7.22 4.54
CA TYR A 61 14.04 -7.81 5.54
C TYR A 61 13.97 -9.33 5.45
N TYR A 62 15.06 -9.95 4.96
CA TYR A 62 15.10 -11.40 4.73
C TYR A 62 13.93 -11.91 3.86
N GLY A 63 13.57 -11.15 2.82
CA GLY A 63 12.50 -11.50 1.89
C GLY A 63 11.07 -11.31 2.43
N LEU A 64 10.92 -10.67 3.58
CA LEU A 64 9.64 -10.49 4.29
C LEU A 64 9.43 -9.02 4.69
N PRO A 65 8.18 -8.62 4.99
CA PRO A 65 7.90 -7.32 5.57
C PRO A 65 8.60 -7.11 6.91
N ALA A 66 8.93 -5.87 7.21
CA ALA A 66 9.49 -5.47 8.49
C ALA A 66 8.56 -5.81 9.67
N ALA A 67 9.15 -6.14 10.83
CA ALA A 67 8.40 -6.55 12.02
C ALA A 67 7.28 -5.56 12.43
N PRO A 68 7.44 -4.22 12.39
CA PRO A 68 6.36 -3.30 12.74
C PRO A 68 5.14 -3.42 11.81
N ILE A 69 5.35 -3.65 10.51
CA ILE A 69 4.24 -3.89 9.56
C ILE A 69 3.56 -5.23 9.86
N LYS A 70 4.33 -6.27 10.14
CA LYS A 70 3.74 -7.58 10.50
C LYS A 70 2.94 -7.50 11.80
N GLU A 71 3.42 -6.75 12.79
CA GLU A 71 2.69 -6.52 14.04
C GLU A 71 1.35 -5.79 13.78
N TYR A 72 1.34 -4.79 12.92
CA TYR A 72 0.13 -4.08 12.52
C TYR A 72 -0.88 -5.02 11.85
N ILE A 73 -0.38 -5.87 10.93
CA ILE A 73 -1.19 -6.92 10.28
C ILE A 73 -1.74 -7.90 11.33
N ASP A 74 -0.93 -8.37 12.26
CA ASP A 74 -1.37 -9.33 13.30
C ASP A 74 -2.45 -8.72 14.20
N LYS A 75 -2.33 -7.45 14.55
CA LYS A 75 -3.35 -6.73 15.33
C LYS A 75 -4.67 -6.54 14.58
N SER A 76 -4.65 -6.56 13.24
CA SER A 76 -5.85 -6.38 12.42
C SER A 76 -6.83 -7.55 12.48
N ILE A 77 -6.46 -8.67 13.12
CA ILE A 77 -7.35 -9.83 13.28
C ILE A 77 -8.71 -9.48 13.90
N LYS A 78 -8.75 -8.47 14.76
CA LYS A 78 -10.02 -7.99 15.37
C LYS A 78 -11.01 -7.40 14.35
N HIS A 79 -10.54 -7.08 13.15
CA HIS A 79 -11.34 -6.58 12.04
C HIS A 79 -11.56 -7.64 10.94
N HIS A 80 -11.24 -8.91 11.22
CA HIS A 80 -11.42 -9.98 10.24
C HIS A 80 -12.87 -10.02 9.72
N GLY A 81 -13.02 -10.01 8.40
CA GLY A 81 -14.31 -9.95 7.71
C GLY A 81 -14.93 -8.55 7.57
N LYS A 82 -14.33 -7.51 8.18
CA LYS A 82 -14.83 -6.13 8.06
C LYS A 82 -14.17 -5.33 6.94
N LEU A 83 -13.09 -5.86 6.36
CA LEU A 83 -12.36 -5.25 5.24
C LEU A 83 -12.71 -5.94 3.91
N ASP A 84 -13.72 -6.80 3.90
CA ASP A 84 -14.17 -7.50 2.70
C ASP A 84 -14.63 -6.50 1.63
N GLY A 85 -14.13 -6.66 0.40
CA GLY A 85 -14.39 -5.75 -0.71
C GLY A 85 -13.59 -4.44 -0.72
N MET A 86 -12.89 -4.07 0.38
CA MET A 86 -12.01 -2.91 0.41
C MET A 86 -10.81 -3.11 -0.53
N VAL A 87 -10.36 -2.04 -1.17
CA VAL A 87 -9.18 -2.11 -2.07
C VAL A 87 -7.89 -2.08 -1.27
N GLY A 88 -6.97 -2.98 -1.60
CA GLY A 88 -5.62 -3.04 -1.04
C GLY A 88 -4.52 -2.85 -2.07
N GLY A 89 -3.43 -2.21 -1.65
CA GLY A 89 -2.23 -2.04 -2.45
C GLY A 89 -0.97 -2.21 -1.61
N VAL A 90 0.17 -2.39 -2.28
CA VAL A 90 1.45 -2.63 -1.59
C VAL A 90 2.61 -2.00 -2.34
N PHE A 91 3.69 -1.70 -1.61
CA PHE A 91 4.97 -1.28 -2.17
C PHE A 91 6.13 -1.70 -1.27
N SER A 92 7.31 -1.83 -1.84
CA SER A 92 8.49 -2.30 -1.09
C SER A 92 9.80 -1.69 -1.60
N SER A 93 10.76 -1.59 -0.72
CA SER A 93 12.15 -1.30 -1.05
C SER A 93 13.06 -2.46 -0.67
N SER A 94 14.18 -2.62 -1.39
CA SER A 94 15.23 -3.58 -1.07
C SER A 94 16.61 -3.01 -1.34
N ALA A 95 17.63 -3.55 -0.67
CA ALA A 95 19.01 -3.10 -0.85
C ALA A 95 19.61 -3.55 -2.19
N ASN A 96 19.19 -4.72 -2.70
CA ASN A 96 19.80 -5.36 -3.86
C ASN A 96 18.75 -5.80 -4.88
N PRO A 97 19.12 -5.86 -6.19
CA PRO A 97 18.33 -6.59 -7.18
C PRO A 97 18.17 -8.06 -6.75
N ALA A 98 16.99 -8.62 -7.01
CA ALA A 98 16.64 -9.96 -6.54
C ALA A 98 16.83 -10.16 -5.02
N GLY A 99 16.69 -9.09 -4.25
CA GLY A 99 16.90 -9.05 -2.81
C GLY A 99 15.71 -9.48 -1.96
N GLY A 100 14.63 -9.99 -2.58
CA GLY A 100 13.43 -10.44 -1.89
C GLY A 100 12.29 -9.40 -1.84
N ASN A 101 12.34 -8.34 -2.67
CA ASN A 101 11.26 -7.35 -2.75
C ASN A 101 9.95 -7.96 -3.24
N GLU A 102 9.97 -8.85 -4.23
CA GLU A 102 8.76 -9.52 -4.72
C GLU A 102 8.15 -10.46 -3.67
N THR A 103 8.96 -11.19 -2.90
CA THR A 103 8.44 -12.02 -1.80
C THR A 103 7.86 -11.17 -0.67
N THR A 104 8.44 -10.01 -0.39
CA THR A 104 7.89 -9.04 0.56
C THR A 104 6.54 -8.51 0.09
N LEU A 105 6.43 -8.09 -1.19
CA LEU A 105 5.15 -7.67 -1.78
C LEU A 105 4.11 -8.78 -1.70
N MET A 106 4.46 -10.02 -2.06
CA MET A 106 3.55 -11.15 -2.01
C MET A 106 3.07 -11.46 -0.59
N ALA A 107 3.94 -11.38 0.42
CA ALA A 107 3.55 -11.57 1.80
C ALA A 107 2.53 -10.51 2.27
N LEU A 108 2.70 -9.24 1.85
CA LEU A 108 1.73 -8.18 2.11
C LEU A 108 0.41 -8.45 1.37
N ILE A 109 0.45 -8.83 0.10
CA ILE A 109 -0.74 -9.15 -0.71
C ILE A 109 -1.52 -10.31 -0.08
N GLU A 110 -0.84 -11.37 0.35
CA GLU A 110 -1.47 -12.51 1.02
C GLU A 110 -2.27 -12.08 2.24
N SER A 111 -1.73 -11.18 3.05
CA SER A 111 -2.42 -10.68 4.24
C SER A 111 -3.68 -9.86 3.90
N LEU A 112 -3.62 -9.06 2.83
CA LEU A 112 -4.78 -8.30 2.34
C LEU A 112 -5.87 -9.23 1.80
N LEU A 113 -5.48 -10.26 1.05
CA LEU A 113 -6.42 -11.28 0.51
C LEU A 113 -7.11 -12.08 1.61
N ILE A 114 -6.44 -12.38 2.73
CA ILE A 114 -7.07 -13.06 3.89
C ILE A 114 -8.19 -12.20 4.49
N HIS A 115 -8.06 -10.87 4.44
CA HIS A 115 -9.12 -9.94 4.84
C HIS A 115 -10.29 -9.83 3.85
N GLY A 116 -10.21 -10.49 2.69
CA GLY A 116 -11.22 -10.35 1.62
C GLY A 116 -11.03 -9.10 0.75
N MET A 117 -9.89 -8.43 0.88
CA MET A 117 -9.64 -7.19 0.13
C MET A 117 -9.40 -7.47 -1.36
N ILE A 118 -9.72 -6.49 -2.19
CA ILE A 118 -9.49 -6.52 -3.63
C ILE A 118 -8.08 -6.00 -3.92
N VAL A 119 -7.23 -6.85 -4.49
CA VAL A 119 -5.88 -6.47 -4.93
C VAL A 119 -5.80 -6.57 -6.44
N LYS A 120 -5.39 -5.47 -7.08
CA LYS A 120 -5.29 -5.41 -8.53
C LYS A 120 -3.84 -5.26 -8.98
N GLY A 121 -3.38 -6.17 -9.82
CA GLY A 121 -2.09 -6.09 -10.47
C GLY A 121 -2.03 -4.99 -11.54
N MET A 122 -0.84 -4.47 -11.79
CA MET A 122 -0.58 -3.50 -12.86
C MET A 122 -0.02 -4.20 -14.10
N PRO A 123 -0.63 -4.04 -15.29
CA PRO A 123 -0.12 -4.66 -16.52
C PRO A 123 1.12 -3.95 -17.08
N LYS A 124 1.42 -2.75 -16.60
CA LYS A 124 2.59 -1.94 -17.01
C LYS A 124 3.39 -1.53 -15.79
N GLY A 125 4.72 -1.58 -15.89
CA GLY A 125 5.63 -1.23 -14.80
C GLY A 125 5.77 -2.36 -13.77
N ASP A 126 5.76 -2.00 -12.52
CA ASP A 126 5.96 -2.92 -11.40
C ASP A 126 4.65 -3.67 -11.08
N HIS A 127 4.51 -4.90 -11.55
CA HIS A 127 3.24 -5.64 -11.63
C HIS A 127 2.54 -5.87 -10.30
N TYR A 128 3.30 -6.05 -9.22
CA TYR A 128 2.76 -6.34 -7.89
C TYR A 128 2.63 -5.10 -6.99
N GLY A 129 3.16 -3.98 -7.44
CA GLY A 129 3.28 -2.73 -6.72
C GLY A 129 4.69 -2.15 -6.87
N PRO A 130 4.90 -0.85 -6.63
CA PRO A 130 6.19 -0.19 -6.81
C PRO A 130 7.31 -0.82 -5.99
N VAL A 131 8.49 -0.91 -6.61
CA VAL A 131 9.73 -1.35 -5.97
C VAL A 131 10.82 -0.31 -6.19
N VAL A 132 11.59 -0.04 -5.13
CA VAL A 132 12.83 0.73 -5.20
C VAL A 132 13.99 -0.14 -4.73
N ILE A 133 15.09 -0.13 -5.47
CA ILE A 133 16.28 -0.92 -5.16
C ILE A 133 17.45 0.02 -4.84
N GLY A 134 17.94 -0.01 -3.61
CA GLY A 134 18.97 0.90 -3.16
C GLY A 134 18.47 2.35 -3.04
N ASP A 135 19.24 3.30 -3.57
CA ASP A 135 18.80 4.68 -3.67
C ASP A 135 17.83 4.86 -4.83
N PRO A 136 16.66 5.50 -4.62
CA PRO A 136 15.64 5.61 -5.66
C PRO A 136 16.13 6.47 -6.84
N ASP A 137 15.86 6.00 -8.04
CA ASP A 137 16.04 6.75 -9.27
C ASP A 137 14.76 7.45 -9.75
N GLU A 138 14.86 8.31 -10.76
CA GLU A 138 13.71 9.07 -11.27
C GLU A 138 12.63 8.16 -11.89
N ARG A 139 13.02 7.02 -12.49
CA ARG A 139 12.07 6.04 -13.05
C ARG A 139 11.24 5.42 -11.93
N GLU A 140 11.87 5.00 -10.83
CA GLU A 140 11.22 4.37 -9.69
C GLU A 140 10.28 5.36 -8.98
N LEU A 141 10.71 6.62 -8.78
CA LEU A 141 9.88 7.66 -8.17
C LEU A 141 8.69 8.03 -9.07
N LYS A 142 8.87 8.06 -10.39
CA LYS A 142 7.77 8.26 -11.35
C LYS A 142 6.77 7.10 -11.28
N GLN A 143 7.26 5.87 -11.14
CA GLN A 143 6.40 4.69 -10.96
C GLN A 143 5.58 4.79 -9.67
N CYS A 144 6.15 5.28 -8.57
CA CYS A 144 5.42 5.53 -7.32
C CYS A 144 4.28 6.55 -7.52
N ARG A 145 4.55 7.69 -8.17
CA ARG A 145 3.50 8.70 -8.48
C ARG A 145 2.40 8.12 -9.35
N PHE A 146 2.77 7.42 -10.41
CA PHE A 146 1.79 6.77 -11.28
C PHE A 146 0.92 5.77 -10.51
N TYR A 147 1.53 4.98 -9.63
CA TYR A 147 0.81 4.03 -8.79
C TYR A 147 -0.19 4.72 -7.86
N GLY A 148 0.21 5.82 -7.23
CA GLY A 148 -0.68 6.61 -6.36
C GLY A 148 -1.90 7.14 -7.09
N GLU A 149 -1.70 7.74 -8.25
CA GLU A 149 -2.79 8.24 -9.09
C GLU A 149 -3.73 7.11 -9.55
N TRP A 150 -3.15 5.99 -9.98
CA TRP A 150 -3.90 4.83 -10.43
C TRP A 150 -4.71 4.18 -9.31
N MET A 151 -4.11 4.05 -8.11
CA MET A 151 -4.80 3.51 -6.93
C MET A 151 -5.93 4.41 -6.47
N ALA A 152 -5.73 5.72 -6.43
CA ALA A 152 -6.79 6.66 -6.06
C ALA A 152 -8.02 6.51 -6.96
N LYS A 153 -7.82 6.43 -8.26
CA LYS A 153 -8.92 6.21 -9.23
C LYS A 153 -9.60 4.86 -9.02
N PHE A 154 -8.82 3.81 -8.81
CA PHE A 154 -9.36 2.47 -8.62
C PHE A 154 -10.13 2.33 -7.30
N ILE A 155 -9.61 2.89 -6.20
CA ILE A 155 -10.29 2.87 -4.91
C ILE A 155 -11.61 3.64 -4.98
N ASP A 156 -11.58 4.83 -5.59
CA ASP A 156 -12.76 5.68 -5.75
C ASP A 156 -13.84 5.00 -6.61
N ASP A 157 -13.46 4.43 -7.76
CA ASP A 157 -14.37 3.70 -8.64
C ASP A 157 -15.04 2.50 -7.92
N ILE A 158 -14.28 1.77 -7.08
CA ILE A 158 -14.82 0.62 -6.32
C ILE A 158 -15.72 1.09 -5.16
N SER A 159 -15.33 2.16 -4.46
CA SER A 159 -16.12 2.69 -3.33
C SER A 159 -17.48 3.26 -3.77
N GLU A 160 -17.56 3.74 -5.02
CA GLU A 160 -18.82 4.22 -5.61
C GLU A 160 -19.72 3.07 -6.14
N MET A 161 -19.16 1.88 -6.30
CA MET A 161 -19.95 0.70 -6.68
C MET A 161 -20.66 0.19 -5.42
N ASP A 162 -21.96 0.46 -5.28
CA ASP A 162 -22.79 -0.26 -4.31
C ASP A 162 -22.69 -1.76 -4.66
N ILE A 163 -21.87 -2.48 -3.92
CA ILE A 163 -21.87 -3.94 -3.98
C ILE A 163 -23.16 -4.34 -3.25
N GLU A 164 -24.26 -4.40 -3.99
CA GLU A 164 -25.50 -4.99 -3.48
C GLU A 164 -25.18 -6.45 -3.07
N GLU A 165 -25.36 -6.75 -1.79
CA GLU A 165 -25.30 -8.10 -1.26
C GLU A 165 -26.39 -9.01 -1.88
#